data_f73829efb7803fdacada2f3b4d5f55cb
#
_entry.id   f73829efb7803fdacada2f3b4d5f55cb
#
_cell.length_a   1.000
_cell.length_b   1.000
_cell.length_c   1.000
_cell.angle_alpha   90.00
_cell.angle_beta   90.00
_cell.angle_gamma   90.00
#
_symmetry.space_group_name_H-M   'P 1'
#
loop_
_entity.id
_entity.type
_entity.pdbx_description
1 polymer ?
#
loop_
_entity_poly.entity_id
_entity_poly.type
_entity_poly.pdbx_seq_one_letter_code
_entity_poly.pdbx_strand_id
1 'polypeptide(L)'
;MKKIVFLIIIAVCGFSQVRAQNFGVKAGYNYSTLSGETSSISTIEGLSGFYIGGLVELPISNMLSIQPELIFSRQGVDLRQGLKNLSIRTDTSEIRLDYLNIPIMAKVNLCPIFLEGGVQFGFLVNKPKVDSYIANVYLRNLLDKNSYNSFDFGVGAGLGVKLNQHFFVETRYTYSLTNVFDSNDKHFKSSLISDGDNFKNSVFSIGLGMKF
;
A
#
# COMPACT_ATOMS: atom_id res chain seq x y z
N MET A 1 -13.69 -14.62 7.87
CA MET A 1 -13.58 -13.19 8.05
C MET A 1 -14.00 -12.73 9.46
N LYS A 2 -15.22 -13.05 9.97
CA LYS A 2 -15.68 -12.62 11.32
C LYS A 2 -14.75 -13.05 12.46
N LYS A 3 -14.14 -14.25 12.39
CA LYS A 3 -13.21 -14.77 13.44
C LYS A 3 -11.89 -14.00 13.51
N ILE A 4 -11.38 -13.50 12.37
CA ILE A 4 -10.13 -12.72 12.31
C ILE A 4 -10.36 -11.33 12.90
N VAL A 5 -11.48 -10.68 12.58
CA VAL A 5 -11.88 -9.39 13.18
C VAL A 5 -12.03 -9.51 14.69
N PHE A 6 -12.62 -10.60 15.19
CA PHE A 6 -12.77 -10.85 16.62
C PHE A 6 -11.43 -11.08 17.33
N LEU A 7 -10.48 -11.78 16.70
CA LEU A 7 -9.11 -11.95 17.20
C LEU A 7 -8.34 -10.61 17.25
N ILE A 8 -8.51 -9.76 16.25
CA ILE A 8 -7.89 -8.41 16.24
C ILE A 8 -8.47 -7.54 17.36
N ILE A 9 -9.79 -7.59 17.58
CA ILE A 9 -10.45 -6.85 18.69
C ILE A 9 -9.95 -7.35 20.04
N ILE A 10 -9.81 -8.66 20.25
CA ILE A 10 -9.28 -9.22 21.49
C ILE A 10 -7.81 -8.82 21.69
N ALA A 11 -6.99 -8.85 20.65
CA ALA A 11 -5.61 -8.40 20.72
C ALA A 11 -5.53 -6.92 21.12
N VAL A 12 -6.34 -6.04 20.54
CA VAL A 12 -6.40 -4.61 20.88
C VAL A 12 -6.89 -4.38 22.31
N CYS A 13 -7.89 -5.14 22.77
CA CYS A 13 -8.39 -5.05 24.16
C CYS A 13 -7.41 -5.60 25.21
N GLY A 14 -6.57 -6.56 24.84
CA GLY A 14 -5.58 -7.15 25.75
C GLY A 14 -4.43 -6.20 26.13
N PHE A 15 -4.19 -5.15 25.37
CA PHE A 15 -3.14 -4.17 25.61
C PHE A 15 -3.55 -3.01 26.56
N SER A 16 -4.76 -3.01 27.10
CA SER A 16 -5.29 -1.92 27.94
C SER A 16 -4.58 -1.67 29.29
N GLN A 17 -3.59 -2.49 29.63
CA GLN A 17 -2.82 -2.36 30.89
C GLN A 17 -1.49 -1.59 30.76
N VAL A 18 -1.10 -1.18 29.53
CA VAL A 18 0.16 -0.45 29.34
C VAL A 18 -0.08 1.06 29.48
N ARG A 19 0.40 1.64 30.56
CA ARG A 19 0.20 3.06 30.98
C ARG A 19 0.85 4.12 30.06
N ALA A 20 1.34 3.79 28.89
CA ALA A 20 2.06 4.74 28.03
C ALA A 20 1.71 4.56 26.54
N GLN A 21 0.44 4.25 26.23
CA GLN A 21 0.00 4.14 24.84
C GLN A 21 -0.36 5.53 24.31
N ASN A 22 0.28 5.93 23.22
CA ASN A 22 -0.10 7.12 22.49
C ASN A 22 -0.93 6.71 21.27
N PHE A 23 -2.20 7.01 21.30
CA PHE A 23 -3.07 6.88 20.12
C PHE A 23 -2.84 8.06 19.18
N GLY A 24 -3.03 7.83 17.91
CA GLY A 24 -2.91 8.90 16.93
C GLY A 24 -3.65 8.60 15.64
N VAL A 25 -3.73 9.62 14.84
CA VAL A 25 -4.24 9.55 13.47
C VAL A 25 -3.22 10.13 12.52
N LYS A 26 -3.22 9.66 11.28
CA LYS A 26 -2.36 10.22 10.24
C LYS A 26 -3.05 10.19 8.89
N ALA A 27 -2.69 11.13 8.05
CA ALA A 27 -3.15 11.22 6.67
C ALA A 27 -2.04 11.78 5.80
N GLY A 28 -2.08 11.45 4.53
CA GLY A 28 -1.07 11.93 3.61
C GLY A 28 -1.33 11.51 2.18
N TYR A 29 -0.33 11.80 1.39
CA TYR A 29 -0.24 11.51 -0.02
C TYR A 29 0.66 10.29 -0.24
N ASN A 30 0.30 9.45 -1.21
CA ASN A 30 1.14 8.36 -1.65
C ASN A 30 1.33 8.41 -3.17
N TYR A 31 2.47 7.92 -3.61
CA TYR A 31 2.80 7.70 -5.00
C TYR A 31 3.19 6.23 -5.15
N SER A 32 2.34 5.47 -5.86
CA SER A 32 2.51 4.04 -6.05
C SER A 32 2.99 3.75 -7.46
N THR A 33 3.94 2.85 -7.58
CA THR A 33 4.45 2.35 -8.86
C THR A 33 4.54 0.83 -8.82
N LEU A 34 4.49 0.19 -9.98
CA LEU A 34 4.78 -1.24 -10.13
C LEU A 34 6.22 -1.40 -10.58
N SER A 35 7.00 -2.11 -9.78
CA SER A 35 8.36 -2.52 -10.14
C SER A 35 8.31 -3.94 -10.69
N GLY A 36 8.75 -4.15 -11.92
CA GLY A 36 8.83 -5.46 -12.57
C GLY A 36 9.80 -5.43 -13.72
N GLU A 37 10.48 -6.56 -13.96
CA GLU A 37 11.27 -6.75 -15.16
C GLU A 37 10.35 -7.25 -16.26
N THR A 38 10.02 -6.42 -17.24
CA THR A 38 9.35 -6.87 -18.45
C THR A 38 10.00 -6.27 -19.69
N SER A 39 10.21 -7.10 -20.67
CA SER A 39 10.81 -6.70 -21.97
C SER A 39 9.83 -5.97 -22.89
N SER A 40 8.55 -5.95 -22.54
CA SER A 40 7.50 -5.52 -23.47
C SER A 40 6.76 -4.23 -23.08
N ILE A 41 6.83 -3.77 -21.82
CA ILE A 41 6.13 -2.56 -21.36
C ILE A 41 7.17 -1.58 -20.81
N SER A 42 7.60 -0.64 -21.65
CA SER A 42 8.73 0.24 -21.37
C SER A 42 8.43 1.37 -20.36
N THR A 43 7.17 1.64 -20.00
CA THR A 43 6.87 2.76 -19.10
C THR A 43 5.55 2.53 -18.38
N ILE A 44 5.64 2.14 -17.11
CA ILE A 44 4.52 2.15 -16.16
C ILE A 44 4.68 3.43 -15.34
N GLU A 45 3.75 4.37 -15.50
CA GLU A 45 3.74 5.58 -14.66
C GLU A 45 3.07 5.28 -13.32
N GLY A 46 3.64 5.83 -12.25
CA GLY A 46 3.06 5.71 -10.93
C GLY A 46 1.78 6.53 -10.80
N LEU A 47 0.86 6.05 -10.00
CA LEU A 47 -0.39 6.75 -9.69
C LEU A 47 -0.32 7.41 -8.33
N SER A 48 -0.81 8.63 -8.31
CA SER A 48 -0.99 9.44 -7.11
C SER A 48 -2.23 9.04 -6.34
N GLY A 49 -2.09 8.89 -5.04
CA GLY A 49 -3.18 8.53 -4.15
C GLY A 49 -3.10 9.23 -2.81
N PHE A 50 -3.96 8.84 -1.91
CA PHE A 50 -3.97 9.32 -0.53
C PHE A 50 -4.08 8.14 0.44
N TYR A 51 -3.69 8.39 1.69
CA TYR A 51 -3.94 7.47 2.78
C TYR A 51 -4.46 8.21 4.01
N ILE A 52 -5.22 7.47 4.82
CA ILE A 52 -5.69 7.90 6.13
C ILE A 52 -5.72 6.70 7.06
N GLY A 53 -5.37 6.90 8.33
CA GLY A 53 -5.41 5.80 9.28
C GLY A 53 -5.19 6.19 10.72
N GLY A 54 -5.34 5.19 11.57
CA GLY A 54 -5.05 5.25 13.00
C GLY A 54 -3.73 4.55 13.32
N LEU A 55 -3.11 4.95 14.39
CA LEU A 55 -1.88 4.37 14.93
C LEU A 55 -1.94 4.26 16.45
N VAL A 56 -1.16 3.32 16.97
CA VAL A 56 -0.88 3.19 18.39
C VAL A 56 0.62 3.11 18.56
N GLU A 57 1.24 4.03 19.32
CA GLU A 57 2.65 3.94 19.64
C GLU A 57 2.84 3.31 21.01
N LEU A 58 3.59 2.22 21.06
CA LEU A 58 3.92 1.44 22.26
C LEU A 58 5.40 1.65 22.57
N PRO A 59 5.75 2.55 23.50
CA PRO A 59 7.15 2.75 23.88
C PRO A 59 7.67 1.50 24.61
N ILE A 60 8.79 0.96 24.12
CA ILE A 60 9.54 -0.14 24.74
C ILE A 60 10.63 0.43 25.64
N SER A 61 11.27 1.52 25.18
CA SER A 61 12.30 2.24 25.91
C SER A 61 12.22 3.74 25.59
N ASN A 62 13.11 4.53 26.19
CA ASN A 62 13.18 5.98 25.89
C ASN A 62 13.45 6.29 24.41
N MET A 63 14.08 5.38 23.70
CA MET A 63 14.45 5.58 22.29
C MET A 63 13.69 4.66 21.35
N LEU A 64 13.13 3.54 21.83
CA LEU A 64 12.51 2.52 20.98
C LEU A 64 11.02 2.43 21.25
N SER A 65 10.24 2.38 20.18
CA SER A 65 8.79 2.10 20.21
C SER A 65 8.39 1.17 19.08
N ILE A 66 7.28 0.46 19.27
CA ILE A 66 6.59 -0.29 18.21
C ILE A 66 5.30 0.45 17.90
N GLN A 67 5.01 0.60 16.62
CA GLN A 67 3.84 1.33 16.14
C GLN A 67 3.02 0.47 15.17
N PRO A 68 2.03 -0.31 15.67
CA PRO A 68 1.00 -0.89 14.82
C PRO A 68 0.06 0.22 14.31
N GLU A 69 -0.35 0.05 13.06
CA GLU A 69 -1.20 1.02 12.36
C GLU A 69 -2.33 0.30 11.62
N LEU A 70 -3.42 1.01 11.36
CA LEU A 70 -4.48 0.58 10.45
C LEU A 70 -4.73 1.71 9.46
N ILE A 71 -4.40 1.48 8.19
CA ILE A 71 -4.34 2.50 7.15
C ILE A 71 -5.21 2.09 5.97
N PHE A 72 -6.16 2.93 5.61
CA PHE A 72 -6.79 2.89 4.29
C PHE A 72 -5.90 3.66 3.31
N SER A 73 -5.54 3.03 2.20
CA SER A 73 -4.63 3.60 1.20
C SER A 73 -5.16 3.36 -0.21
N ARG A 74 -5.34 4.43 -0.95
CA ARG A 74 -5.63 4.38 -2.38
C ARG A 74 -4.33 4.36 -3.16
N GLN A 75 -4.16 3.34 -3.98
CA GLN A 75 -2.98 3.08 -4.78
C GLN A 75 -3.39 2.76 -6.22
N GLY A 76 -2.44 2.55 -7.10
CA GLY A 76 -2.73 2.14 -8.47
C GLY A 76 -1.60 2.42 -9.44
N VAL A 77 -1.92 2.28 -10.72
CA VAL A 77 -1.02 2.54 -11.84
C VAL A 77 -1.76 3.21 -12.99
N ASP A 78 -1.03 4.04 -13.72
CA ASP A 78 -1.50 4.66 -14.94
C ASP A 78 -0.90 3.92 -16.15
N LEU A 79 -1.78 3.36 -17.00
CA LEU A 79 -1.37 2.60 -18.19
C LEU A 79 -1.36 3.44 -19.49
N ARG A 80 -1.56 4.76 -19.39
CA ARG A 80 -1.73 5.62 -20.59
C ARG A 80 -0.57 5.55 -21.57
N GLN A 81 0.66 5.42 -21.12
CA GLN A 81 1.82 5.36 -22.03
C GLN A 81 2.01 4.01 -22.70
N GLY A 82 1.74 2.91 -22.01
CA GLY A 82 1.83 1.57 -22.61
C GLY A 82 0.85 1.37 -23.77
N LEU A 83 -0.32 1.99 -23.69
CA LEU A 83 -1.36 1.90 -24.74
C LEU A 83 -1.14 2.87 -25.91
N LYS A 84 -0.43 3.98 -25.74
CA LYS A 84 -0.04 4.88 -26.84
C LYS A 84 0.84 4.19 -27.88
N ASN A 85 1.72 3.30 -27.46
CA ASN A 85 2.60 2.54 -28.36
C ASN A 85 1.83 1.52 -29.21
N LEU A 86 0.62 1.14 -28.79
CA LEU A 86 -0.27 0.22 -29.53
C LEU A 86 -1.28 0.97 -30.42
N SER A 87 -1.15 2.31 -30.60
CA SER A 87 -2.08 3.16 -31.37
C SER A 87 -3.54 3.09 -30.88
N ILE A 88 -3.75 2.66 -29.66
CA ILE A 88 -5.07 2.65 -29.02
C ILE A 88 -5.27 4.00 -28.33
N ARG A 89 -6.12 4.85 -28.86
CA ARG A 89 -6.55 6.10 -28.20
C ARG A 89 -7.47 5.74 -27.04
N THR A 90 -6.94 5.80 -25.81
CA THR A 90 -7.73 5.68 -24.58
C THR A 90 -7.54 6.95 -23.76
N ASP A 91 -8.63 7.66 -23.52
CA ASP A 91 -8.60 8.94 -22.80
C ASP A 91 -8.34 8.75 -21.29
N THR A 92 -8.55 7.57 -20.74
CA THR A 92 -8.28 7.28 -19.32
C THR A 92 -8.10 5.77 -19.11
N SER A 93 -6.95 5.35 -18.60
CA SER A 93 -6.66 3.95 -18.27
C SER A 93 -5.94 3.86 -16.92
N GLU A 94 -6.59 4.37 -15.88
CA GLU A 94 -6.11 4.26 -14.51
C GLU A 94 -6.69 3.01 -13.85
N ILE A 95 -5.83 2.18 -13.29
CA ILE A 95 -6.23 1.07 -12.41
C ILE A 95 -6.07 1.54 -10.98
N ARG A 96 -7.19 1.70 -10.28
CA ARG A 96 -7.21 2.10 -8.87
C ARG A 96 -7.47 0.91 -7.97
N LEU A 97 -6.62 0.74 -6.96
CA LEU A 97 -6.66 -0.33 -5.98
C LEU A 97 -6.75 0.29 -4.58
N ASP A 98 -7.80 -0.03 -3.84
CA ASP A 98 -7.95 0.43 -2.47
C ASP A 98 -7.52 -0.69 -1.53
N TYR A 99 -6.52 -0.40 -0.67
CA TYR A 99 -5.95 -1.34 0.30
C TYR A 99 -6.28 -0.93 1.74
N LEU A 100 -6.55 -1.93 2.55
CA LEU A 100 -6.49 -1.82 4.00
C LEU A 100 -5.16 -2.40 4.46
N ASN A 101 -4.26 -1.54 4.89
CA ASN A 101 -2.91 -1.90 5.30
C ASN A 101 -2.80 -1.95 6.83
N ILE A 102 -2.06 -2.93 7.33
CA ILE A 102 -1.71 -3.10 8.73
C ILE A 102 -0.18 -3.10 8.83
N PRO A 103 0.46 -1.92 8.87
CA PRO A 103 1.88 -1.79 9.15
C PRO A 103 2.17 -2.07 10.63
N ILE A 104 3.31 -2.71 10.91
CA ILE A 104 3.90 -2.86 12.24
C ILE A 104 5.32 -2.33 12.15
N MET A 105 5.51 -1.10 12.65
CA MET A 105 6.77 -0.38 12.52
C MET A 105 7.52 -0.34 13.84
N ALA A 106 8.79 -0.68 13.83
CA ALA A 106 9.73 -0.36 14.90
C ALA A 106 10.27 1.05 14.67
N LYS A 107 10.25 1.89 15.69
CA LYS A 107 10.70 3.29 15.63
C LYS A 107 11.85 3.53 16.56
N VAL A 108 12.87 4.25 16.07
CA VAL A 108 13.98 4.80 16.85
C VAL A 108 13.78 6.30 16.96
N ASN A 109 13.50 6.79 18.17
CA ASN A 109 13.24 8.19 18.47
C ASN A 109 14.55 8.90 18.83
N LEU A 110 15.01 9.83 17.99
CA LEU A 110 16.26 10.58 18.15
C LEU A 110 16.02 12.08 18.40
N CYS A 111 14.85 12.45 18.82
CA CYS A 111 14.32 13.81 19.05
C CYS A 111 15.14 14.97 18.42
N PRO A 112 14.56 15.76 17.49
CA PRO A 112 13.15 15.72 17.03
C PRO A 112 12.88 14.71 15.92
N ILE A 113 13.91 14.04 15.39
CA ILE A 113 13.84 13.10 14.29
C ILE A 113 13.48 11.70 14.83
N PHE A 114 12.81 10.90 14.05
CA PHE A 114 12.67 9.46 14.26
C PHE A 114 12.91 8.70 12.95
N LEU A 115 13.43 7.50 13.10
CA LEU A 115 13.54 6.52 12.03
C LEU A 115 12.56 5.38 12.28
N GLU A 116 12.03 4.80 11.24
CA GLU A 116 11.14 3.66 11.36
C GLU A 116 11.44 2.60 10.29
N GLY A 117 11.18 1.35 10.67
CA GLY A 117 11.28 0.22 9.76
C GLY A 117 10.41 -0.93 10.24
N GLY A 118 9.85 -1.69 9.31
CA GLY A 118 8.95 -2.76 9.70
C GLY A 118 8.32 -3.50 8.54
N VAL A 119 7.29 -4.25 8.86
CA VAL A 119 6.52 -5.07 7.92
C VAL A 119 5.13 -4.50 7.73
N GLN A 120 4.53 -4.76 6.58
CA GLN A 120 3.18 -4.33 6.24
C GLN A 120 2.39 -5.50 5.67
N PHE A 121 1.17 -5.68 6.17
CA PHE A 121 0.17 -6.59 5.64
C PHE A 121 -0.91 -5.77 4.95
N GLY A 122 -1.13 -5.99 3.66
CA GLY A 122 -2.12 -5.30 2.85
C GLY A 122 -3.26 -6.23 2.45
N PHE A 123 -4.48 -5.73 2.50
CA PHE A 123 -5.68 -6.44 2.05
C PHE A 123 -6.41 -5.59 1.03
N LEU A 124 -6.61 -6.12 -0.16
CA LEU A 124 -7.37 -5.45 -1.22
C LEU A 124 -8.85 -5.38 -0.82
N VAL A 125 -9.37 -4.16 -0.63
CA VAL A 125 -10.75 -3.93 -0.15
C VAL A 125 -11.71 -3.72 -1.30
N ASN A 126 -11.25 -3.09 -2.38
CA ASN A 126 -12.08 -2.74 -3.52
C ASN A 126 -11.62 -3.48 -4.79
N LYS A 127 -12.58 -3.82 -5.65
CA LYS A 127 -12.27 -4.34 -6.98
C LYS A 127 -11.68 -3.22 -7.82
N PRO A 128 -10.67 -3.51 -8.65
CA PRO A 128 -10.14 -2.52 -9.57
C PRO A 128 -11.27 -2.00 -10.46
N LYS A 129 -11.47 -0.69 -10.48
CA LYS A 129 -12.36 -0.02 -11.41
C LYS A 129 -11.51 0.45 -12.57
N VAL A 130 -11.84 0.00 -13.76
CA VAL A 130 -11.25 0.51 -14.99
C VAL A 130 -12.29 1.41 -15.63
N ASP A 131 -12.03 2.71 -15.57
CA ASP A 131 -12.82 3.70 -16.27
C ASP A 131 -12.33 3.80 -17.72
N SER A 132 -12.78 2.89 -18.58
CA SER A 132 -12.52 3.00 -20.01
C SER A 132 -13.74 2.58 -20.82
N TYR A 133 -14.21 3.47 -21.66
CA TYR A 133 -15.41 3.25 -22.50
C TYR A 133 -15.15 2.34 -23.72
N ILE A 134 -13.91 2.15 -24.14
CA ILE A 134 -13.54 1.43 -25.39
C ILE A 134 -12.88 0.06 -25.11
N ALA A 135 -12.39 -0.16 -23.88
CA ALA A 135 -11.70 -1.40 -23.51
C ALA A 135 -12.65 -2.58 -23.21
N ASN A 136 -13.94 -2.45 -23.53
CA ASN A 136 -15.00 -3.31 -23.01
C ASN A 136 -14.98 -4.78 -23.48
N VAL A 137 -14.20 -5.17 -24.45
CA VAL A 137 -14.19 -6.56 -24.92
C VAL A 137 -12.90 -7.29 -24.60
N TYR A 138 -11.74 -6.69 -24.84
CA TYR A 138 -10.44 -7.34 -24.60
C TYR A 138 -9.95 -7.18 -23.14
N LEU A 139 -10.13 -6.01 -22.54
CA LEU A 139 -9.68 -5.76 -21.16
C LEU A 139 -10.63 -6.34 -20.10
N ARG A 140 -11.89 -6.61 -20.42
CA ARG A 140 -12.85 -7.19 -19.46
C ARG A 140 -12.45 -8.61 -19.04
N ASN A 141 -11.85 -9.38 -19.94
CA ASN A 141 -11.29 -10.70 -19.62
C ASN A 141 -9.94 -10.62 -18.91
N LEU A 142 -9.20 -9.51 -19.07
CA LEU A 142 -7.92 -9.25 -18.40
C LEU A 142 -8.10 -8.74 -16.95
N LEU A 143 -9.29 -8.22 -16.63
CA LEU A 143 -9.59 -7.57 -15.36
C LEU A 143 -10.56 -8.40 -14.51
N ASP A 144 -10.66 -9.70 -14.76
CA ASP A 144 -11.46 -10.56 -13.93
C ASP A 144 -10.92 -10.57 -12.50
N LYS A 145 -11.83 -10.58 -11.52
CA LYS A 145 -11.57 -10.47 -10.08
C LYS A 145 -10.53 -11.48 -9.56
N ASN A 146 -10.33 -12.57 -10.26
CA ASN A 146 -9.45 -13.66 -9.84
C ASN A 146 -7.98 -13.43 -10.18
N SER A 147 -7.68 -12.41 -11.00
CA SER A 147 -6.31 -12.14 -11.47
C SER A 147 -5.48 -11.29 -10.50
N TYR A 148 -6.10 -10.76 -9.43
CA TYR A 148 -5.41 -9.93 -8.44
C TYR A 148 -5.27 -10.65 -7.11
N ASN A 149 -4.07 -10.62 -6.57
CA ASN A 149 -3.82 -11.14 -5.23
C ASN A 149 -4.52 -10.25 -4.19
N SER A 150 -5.41 -10.84 -3.40
CA SER A 150 -6.15 -10.13 -2.36
C SER A 150 -5.31 -9.77 -1.14
N PHE A 151 -4.12 -10.35 -1.03
CA PHE A 151 -3.20 -10.19 0.09
C PHE A 151 -1.85 -9.69 -0.42
N ASP A 152 -1.33 -8.67 0.22
CA ASP A 152 -0.02 -8.10 -0.03
C ASP A 152 0.83 -8.11 1.25
N PHE A 153 2.08 -8.56 1.13
CA PHE A 153 3.05 -8.52 2.22
C PHE A 153 4.27 -7.74 1.76
N GLY A 154 4.67 -6.75 2.57
CA GLY A 154 5.78 -5.88 2.22
C GLY A 154 6.62 -5.47 3.43
N VAL A 155 7.72 -4.82 3.13
CA VAL A 155 8.60 -4.19 4.09
C VAL A 155 8.64 -2.69 3.85
N GLY A 156 8.76 -1.91 4.91
CA GLY A 156 8.81 -0.46 4.82
C GLY A 156 9.91 0.14 5.68
N ALA A 157 10.46 1.25 5.21
CA ALA A 157 11.37 2.08 5.97
C ALA A 157 11.00 3.54 5.79
N GLY A 158 11.20 4.35 6.83
CA GLY A 158 10.82 5.74 6.81
C GLY A 158 11.58 6.57 7.82
N LEU A 159 11.37 7.85 7.71
CA LEU A 159 11.88 8.82 8.65
C LEU A 159 10.84 9.93 8.87
N GLY A 160 10.89 10.58 10.01
CA GLY A 160 10.00 11.69 10.28
C GLY A 160 10.57 12.65 11.31
N VAL A 161 9.85 13.77 11.46
CA VAL A 161 10.19 14.84 12.37
C VAL A 161 8.99 15.13 13.27
N LYS A 162 9.21 15.15 14.58
CA LYS A 162 8.24 15.62 15.58
C LYS A 162 8.25 17.14 15.57
N LEU A 163 7.16 17.75 15.14
CA LEU A 163 7.00 19.20 15.15
C LEU A 163 6.76 19.75 16.57
N ASN A 164 6.03 18.98 17.35
CA ASN A 164 5.79 19.21 18.79
C ASN A 164 5.41 17.87 19.46
N GLN A 165 4.83 17.94 20.67
CA GLN A 165 4.42 16.75 21.42
C GLN A 165 3.29 15.95 20.73
N HIS A 166 2.48 16.61 19.90
CA HIS A 166 1.30 16.01 19.28
C HIS A 166 1.49 15.78 17.76
N PHE A 167 2.13 16.70 17.05
CA PHE A 167 2.22 16.65 15.57
C PHE A 167 3.56 16.16 15.08
N PHE A 168 3.53 15.38 14.03
CA PHE A 168 4.71 14.91 13.31
C PHE A 168 4.46 14.86 11.80
N VAL A 169 5.54 14.98 11.04
CA VAL A 169 5.58 14.73 9.59
C VAL A 169 6.43 13.50 9.36
N GLU A 170 6.02 12.64 8.46
CA GLU A 170 6.78 11.44 8.10
C GLU A 170 6.82 11.23 6.60
N THR A 171 7.86 10.56 6.15
CA THR A 171 7.96 9.97 4.81
C THR A 171 8.33 8.51 4.95
N ARG A 172 7.72 7.66 4.12
CA ARG A 172 7.90 6.20 4.16
C ARG A 172 7.98 5.66 2.74
N TYR A 173 8.88 4.73 2.54
CA TYR A 173 8.92 3.88 1.35
C TYR A 173 8.55 2.45 1.75
N THR A 174 7.58 1.87 1.06
CA THR A 174 7.11 0.50 1.26
C THR A 174 7.31 -0.28 -0.03
N TYR A 175 7.91 -1.46 0.07
CA TYR A 175 8.17 -2.38 -1.03
C TYR A 175 7.47 -3.71 -0.76
N SER A 176 6.58 -4.11 -1.68
CA SER A 176 5.87 -5.38 -1.59
C SER A 176 6.79 -6.53 -1.99
N LEU A 177 6.73 -7.61 -1.20
CA LEU A 177 7.44 -8.86 -1.46
C LEU A 177 6.57 -9.86 -2.23
N THR A 178 5.25 -9.70 -2.17
CA THR A 178 4.26 -10.49 -2.91
C THR A 178 3.99 -9.90 -4.29
N ASN A 179 3.66 -10.77 -5.23
CA ASN A 179 3.25 -10.35 -6.57
C ASN A 179 1.82 -9.82 -6.54
N VAL A 180 1.58 -8.73 -7.26
CA VAL A 180 0.24 -8.13 -7.40
C VAL A 180 -0.71 -9.04 -8.20
N PHE A 181 -0.17 -9.82 -9.15
CA PHE A 181 -0.95 -10.72 -10.00
C PHE A 181 -0.82 -12.18 -9.54
N ASP A 182 -1.95 -12.90 -9.54
CA ASP A 182 -1.97 -14.34 -9.23
C ASP A 182 -1.36 -15.14 -10.39
N SER A 183 -0.30 -15.90 -10.11
CA SER A 183 0.41 -16.72 -11.08
C SER A 183 -0.39 -17.91 -11.62
N ASN A 184 -1.56 -18.20 -11.09
CA ASN A 184 -2.39 -19.34 -11.51
C ASN A 184 -3.35 -19.02 -12.67
N ASP A 185 -3.51 -17.75 -13.05
CA ASP A 185 -4.45 -17.37 -14.11
C ASP A 185 -3.81 -17.47 -15.50
N LYS A 186 -4.03 -18.62 -16.17
CA LYS A 186 -3.47 -18.92 -17.49
C LYS A 186 -3.97 -17.98 -18.61
N HIS A 187 -5.11 -17.32 -18.43
CA HIS A 187 -5.66 -16.40 -19.44
C HIS A 187 -4.99 -15.04 -19.43
N PHE A 188 -4.49 -14.59 -18.28
CA PHE A 188 -3.76 -13.32 -18.14
C PHE A 188 -2.33 -13.43 -18.71
N LYS A 189 -1.68 -14.58 -18.53
CA LYS A 189 -0.31 -14.86 -18.98
C LYS A 189 -0.15 -14.88 -20.50
N SER A 190 -1.19 -15.16 -21.26
CA SER A 190 -1.08 -15.44 -22.69
C SER A 190 -1.02 -14.20 -23.61
N SER A 191 -1.41 -13.01 -23.11
CA SER A 191 -1.61 -11.86 -24.01
C SER A 191 -0.69 -10.67 -23.80
N LEU A 192 -0.16 -10.42 -22.61
CA LEU A 192 0.59 -9.21 -22.30
C LEU A 192 1.81 -9.42 -21.38
N ILE A 193 1.93 -10.56 -20.73
CA ILE A 193 2.97 -10.83 -19.71
C ILE A 193 3.68 -12.12 -20.06
N SER A 194 5.02 -12.08 -20.11
CA SER A 194 5.85 -13.25 -20.32
C SER A 194 5.86 -14.14 -19.07
N ASP A 195 6.05 -15.43 -19.23
CA ASP A 195 6.12 -16.40 -18.14
C ASP A 195 7.37 -16.08 -17.29
N GLY A 196 7.15 -15.52 -16.09
CA GLY A 196 8.24 -15.12 -15.18
C GLY A 196 8.21 -13.66 -14.73
N ASP A 197 7.36 -12.82 -15.30
CA ASP A 197 7.29 -11.40 -14.92
C ASP A 197 6.69 -11.23 -13.50
N ASN A 198 7.48 -10.68 -12.59
CA ASN A 198 7.09 -10.41 -11.21
C ASN A 198 6.80 -8.91 -11.05
N PHE A 199 5.53 -8.56 -10.90
CA PHE A 199 5.13 -7.18 -10.62
C PHE A 199 4.93 -6.98 -9.12
N LYS A 200 5.78 -6.15 -8.53
CA LYS A 200 5.74 -5.81 -7.12
C LYS A 200 5.32 -4.35 -6.94
N ASN A 201 4.51 -4.10 -5.93
CA ASN A 201 4.05 -2.76 -5.62
C ASN A 201 5.12 -2.01 -4.81
N SER A 202 5.40 -0.78 -5.20
CA SER A 202 6.31 0.13 -4.49
C SER A 202 5.57 1.43 -4.21
N VAL A 203 5.54 1.84 -2.95
CA VAL A 203 4.78 3.02 -2.52
C VAL A 203 5.68 3.96 -1.76
N PHE A 204 5.81 5.18 -2.26
CA PHE A 204 6.37 6.30 -1.52
C PHE A 204 5.25 7.11 -0.91
N SER A 205 5.33 7.43 0.36
CA SER A 205 4.31 8.21 1.07
C SER A 205 4.91 9.36 1.87
N ILE A 206 4.17 10.45 1.95
CA ILE A 206 4.45 11.59 2.82
C ILE A 206 3.16 12.00 3.52
N GLY A 207 3.24 12.29 4.80
CA GLY A 207 2.05 12.66 5.56
C GLY A 207 2.29 13.36 6.87
N LEU A 208 1.18 13.80 7.42
CA LEU A 208 1.08 14.43 8.72
C LEU A 208 0.34 13.50 9.67
N GLY A 209 0.81 13.42 10.90
CA GLY A 209 0.14 12.68 11.97
C GLY A 209 -0.01 13.52 13.23
N MET A 210 -1.01 13.14 14.03
CA MET A 210 -1.29 13.70 15.33
C MET A 210 -1.44 12.58 16.35
N LYS A 211 -0.80 12.74 17.52
CA LYS A 211 -0.90 11.85 18.69
C LYS A 211 -1.63 12.54 19.83
N PHE A 212 -2.35 11.78 20.61
CA PHE A 212 -3.13 12.25 21.75
C PHE A 212 -2.44 11.86 23.05
#